data_60facf43fb4711a23bbdab253b482e14
#
_entry.id   60facf43fb4711a23bbdab253b482e14
#
_cell.length_a   1.000
_cell.length_b   1.000
_cell.length_c   1.000
_cell.angle_alpha   90.00
_cell.angle_beta   90.00
_cell.angle_gamma   90.00
#
_symmetry.space_group_name_H-M   'P 1'
#
loop_
_entity.id
_entity.type
_entity.pdbx_description
1 polymer ?
#
loop_
_entity_poly.entity_id
_entity_poly.type
_entity_poly.pdbx_seq_one_letter_code
_entity_poly.pdbx_strand_id
1 'polypeptide(L)'
;DFYVFKKIIETSNAKMLLMHIQERYKMTDVELKELVSIKIVGDLAAAEIFDNKLVVKMLQNLSAVMTMAENKELALNVAATVGSTLVGEGAPNLIGHDLNGKKHELNEFLGKYIYLNICNSRLMKTEKDLKILDRFQQTFDNQLQVVNIFVYDEKENVEKITKGLSGKMQVWLAPESDVLRKIYNARAIPSYYLMDNEGKFVLLRKAEPNDELRYLLLNIFDNNK
;
A
#
# COMPACT_ATOMS: atom_id res chain seq x y z
N ASP A 1 -10.85 -13.90 -23.86
CA ASP A 1 -11.62 -13.18 -22.84
C ASP A 1 -10.84 -12.22 -21.97
N PHE A 2 -9.65 -12.62 -21.52
CA PHE A 2 -8.76 -11.70 -20.77
C PHE A 2 -8.37 -10.48 -21.60
N TYR A 3 -8.15 -10.63 -22.90
CA TYR A 3 -7.81 -9.52 -23.78
C TYR A 3 -8.93 -8.47 -23.89
N VAL A 4 -10.17 -8.91 -24.04
CA VAL A 4 -11.35 -8.00 -24.07
C VAL A 4 -11.49 -7.26 -22.75
N PHE A 5 -11.37 -7.99 -21.64
CA PHE A 5 -11.44 -7.42 -20.30
C PHE A 5 -10.31 -6.39 -20.07
N LYS A 6 -9.09 -6.73 -20.45
CA LYS A 6 -7.93 -5.82 -20.37
C LYS A 6 -8.21 -4.52 -21.12
N LYS A 7 -8.71 -4.61 -22.35
CA LYS A 7 -9.04 -3.42 -23.17
C LYS A 7 -10.14 -2.56 -22.53
N ILE A 8 -11.14 -3.18 -21.90
CA ILE A 8 -12.20 -2.47 -21.17
C ILE A 8 -11.61 -1.65 -20.03
N ILE A 9 -10.69 -2.22 -19.25
CA ILE A 9 -10.03 -1.53 -18.14
C ILE A 9 -9.12 -0.41 -18.65
N GLU A 10 -8.28 -0.69 -19.64
CA GLU A 10 -7.36 0.30 -20.23
C GLU A 10 -8.10 1.52 -20.81
N THR A 11 -9.28 1.32 -21.39
CA THR A 11 -10.13 2.42 -21.89
C THR A 11 -11.04 3.03 -20.82
N SER A 12 -11.04 2.50 -19.61
CA SER A 12 -11.92 2.90 -18.51
C SER A 12 -13.40 2.96 -18.89
N ASN A 13 -13.85 2.02 -19.76
CA ASN A 13 -15.21 2.00 -20.26
C ASN A 13 -16.14 1.23 -19.31
N ALA A 14 -16.72 1.95 -18.35
CA ALA A 14 -17.58 1.40 -17.31
C ALA A 14 -18.85 0.73 -17.86
N LYS A 15 -19.45 1.28 -18.93
CA LYS A 15 -20.65 0.67 -19.54
C LYS A 15 -20.33 -0.68 -20.17
N MET A 16 -19.21 -0.78 -20.89
CA MET A 16 -18.75 -2.05 -21.44
C MET A 16 -18.42 -3.07 -20.34
N LEU A 17 -17.88 -2.64 -19.21
CA LEU A 17 -17.62 -3.55 -18.09
C LEU A 17 -18.91 -4.15 -17.54
N LEU A 18 -19.94 -3.31 -17.28
CA LEU A 18 -21.24 -3.78 -16.83
C LEU A 18 -21.91 -4.74 -17.81
N MET A 19 -21.83 -4.46 -19.10
CA MET A 19 -22.34 -5.35 -20.16
C MET A 19 -21.55 -6.67 -20.19
N HIS A 20 -20.24 -6.61 -20.15
CA HIS A 20 -19.38 -7.80 -20.17
C HIS A 20 -19.65 -8.73 -18.97
N ILE A 21 -19.83 -8.17 -17.78
CA ILE A 21 -20.17 -8.92 -16.56
C ILE A 21 -21.56 -9.54 -16.72
N GLN A 22 -22.54 -8.78 -17.20
CA GLN A 22 -23.89 -9.27 -17.44
C GLN A 22 -23.91 -10.48 -18.39
N GLU A 23 -23.21 -10.39 -19.51
CA GLU A 23 -23.18 -11.45 -20.53
C GLU A 23 -22.40 -12.68 -20.04
N ARG A 24 -21.25 -12.47 -19.42
CA ARG A 24 -20.37 -13.56 -19.00
C ARG A 24 -20.94 -14.37 -17.84
N TYR A 25 -21.53 -13.71 -16.86
CA TYR A 25 -22.05 -14.35 -15.66
C TYR A 25 -23.56 -14.50 -15.65
N LYS A 26 -24.23 -14.10 -16.74
CA LYS A 26 -25.71 -14.13 -16.86
C LYS A 26 -26.40 -13.37 -15.74
N MET A 27 -25.78 -12.30 -15.26
CA MET A 27 -26.30 -11.48 -14.18
C MET A 27 -27.35 -10.50 -14.70
N THR A 28 -28.59 -10.71 -14.33
CA THR A 28 -29.71 -9.81 -14.64
C THR A 28 -30.02 -8.85 -13.51
N ASP A 29 -29.71 -9.21 -12.27
CA ASP A 29 -29.86 -8.36 -11.11
C ASP A 29 -28.89 -7.16 -11.19
N VAL A 30 -29.45 -5.96 -11.13
CA VAL A 30 -28.68 -4.73 -11.34
C VAL A 30 -27.77 -4.45 -10.16
N GLU A 31 -28.27 -4.59 -8.92
CA GLU A 31 -27.50 -4.34 -7.70
C GLU A 31 -26.29 -5.27 -7.61
N LEU A 32 -26.54 -6.56 -7.78
CA LEU A 32 -25.47 -7.57 -7.74
C LEU A 32 -24.42 -7.36 -8.84
N LYS A 33 -24.85 -7.02 -10.05
CA LYS A 33 -23.95 -6.72 -11.18
C LYS A 33 -23.04 -5.52 -10.87
N GLU A 34 -23.59 -4.47 -10.30
CA GLU A 34 -22.82 -3.29 -9.89
C GLU A 34 -21.83 -3.64 -8.78
N LEU A 35 -22.24 -4.35 -7.74
CA LEU A 35 -21.37 -4.80 -6.64
C LEU A 35 -20.21 -5.69 -7.14
N VAL A 36 -20.52 -6.66 -8.01
CA VAL A 36 -19.50 -7.54 -8.60
C VAL A 36 -18.51 -6.73 -9.45
N SER A 37 -18.98 -5.71 -10.17
CA SER A 37 -18.12 -4.84 -10.97
C SER A 37 -17.14 -4.06 -10.08
N ILE A 38 -17.61 -3.48 -8.97
CA ILE A 38 -16.76 -2.79 -7.99
C ILE A 38 -15.73 -3.75 -7.42
N LYS A 39 -16.18 -4.94 -7.01
CA LYS A 39 -15.27 -5.96 -6.44
C LYS A 39 -14.17 -6.35 -7.41
N ILE A 40 -14.53 -6.69 -8.65
CA ILE A 40 -13.55 -7.10 -9.68
C ILE A 40 -12.51 -5.98 -9.87
N VAL A 41 -12.96 -4.73 -10.08
CA VAL A 41 -12.04 -3.60 -10.30
C VAL A 41 -11.18 -3.33 -9.06
N GLY A 42 -11.74 -3.43 -7.85
CA GLY A 42 -10.98 -3.32 -6.61
C GLY A 42 -9.94 -4.44 -6.42
N ASP A 43 -10.26 -5.67 -6.84
CA ASP A 43 -9.32 -6.80 -6.79
C ASP A 43 -8.15 -6.63 -7.79
N LEU A 44 -8.39 -5.98 -8.94
CA LEU A 44 -7.32 -5.65 -9.89
C LEU A 44 -6.28 -4.69 -9.29
N ALA A 45 -6.71 -3.72 -8.49
CA ALA A 45 -5.79 -2.86 -7.74
C ALA A 45 -4.96 -3.64 -6.74
N ALA A 46 -5.59 -4.61 -6.05
CA ALA A 46 -4.90 -5.46 -5.09
C ALA A 46 -3.87 -6.40 -5.73
N ALA A 47 -4.20 -6.92 -6.91
CA ALA A 47 -3.35 -7.80 -7.70
C ALA A 47 -2.25 -7.05 -8.47
N GLU A 48 -2.30 -5.70 -8.49
CA GLU A 48 -1.37 -4.83 -9.23
C GLU A 48 -1.23 -5.20 -10.72
N ILE A 49 -2.32 -5.68 -11.33
CA ILE A 49 -2.37 -6.07 -12.75
C ILE A 49 -2.42 -4.83 -13.65
N PHE A 50 -2.99 -3.73 -13.14
CA PHE A 50 -3.11 -2.46 -13.83
C PHE A 50 -2.57 -1.32 -12.97
N ASP A 51 -2.19 -0.22 -13.61
CA ASP A 51 -1.89 1.03 -12.91
C ASP A 51 -3.09 1.46 -12.04
N ASN A 52 -2.84 1.74 -10.78
CA ASN A 52 -3.87 2.16 -9.84
C ASN A 52 -4.62 3.43 -10.30
N LYS A 53 -3.98 4.32 -11.09
CA LYS A 53 -4.66 5.49 -11.69
C LYS A 53 -5.77 5.06 -12.66
N LEU A 54 -5.54 4.01 -13.46
CA LEU A 54 -6.58 3.44 -14.33
C LEU A 54 -7.71 2.81 -13.53
N VAL A 55 -7.37 2.09 -12.44
CA VAL A 55 -8.36 1.48 -11.56
C VAL A 55 -9.23 2.54 -10.88
N VAL A 56 -8.63 3.60 -10.35
CA VAL A 56 -9.37 4.74 -9.76
C VAL A 56 -10.31 5.36 -10.79
N LYS A 57 -9.82 5.64 -12.00
CA LYS A 57 -10.62 6.20 -13.08
C LYS A 57 -11.79 5.28 -13.47
N MET A 58 -11.56 3.97 -13.53
CA MET A 58 -12.63 3.00 -13.81
C MET A 58 -13.69 3.00 -12.71
N LEU A 59 -13.31 3.02 -11.43
CA LEU A 59 -14.26 3.08 -10.31
C LEU A 59 -15.08 4.38 -10.31
N GLN A 60 -14.47 5.52 -10.62
CA GLN A 60 -15.16 6.79 -10.79
C GLN A 60 -16.17 6.75 -11.95
N ASN A 61 -15.76 6.18 -13.09
CA ASN A 61 -16.66 6.00 -14.25
C ASN A 61 -17.79 5.01 -13.95
N LEU A 62 -17.53 3.95 -13.18
CA LEU A 62 -18.56 3.03 -12.69
C LEU A 62 -19.59 3.77 -11.84
N SER A 63 -19.15 4.54 -10.84
CA SER A 63 -20.06 5.35 -10.02
C SER A 63 -20.95 6.27 -10.86
N ALA A 64 -20.41 6.85 -11.93
CA ALA A 64 -21.19 7.76 -12.81
C ALA A 64 -22.28 7.06 -13.62
N VAL A 65 -22.15 5.76 -13.92
CA VAL A 65 -23.10 4.99 -14.74
C VAL A 65 -23.98 4.01 -13.95
N MET A 66 -23.67 3.77 -12.69
CA MET A 66 -24.46 2.93 -11.78
C MET A 66 -25.80 3.56 -11.47
N THR A 67 -26.78 2.76 -11.08
CA THR A 67 -28.14 3.19 -10.75
C THR A 67 -28.39 3.21 -9.25
N MET A 68 -27.83 2.24 -8.52
CA MET A 68 -28.00 2.13 -7.07
C MET A 68 -27.14 3.15 -6.33
N ALA A 69 -27.76 3.97 -5.48
CA ALA A 69 -27.07 5.06 -4.77
C ALA A 69 -25.94 4.55 -3.86
N GLU A 70 -26.21 3.45 -3.14
CA GLU A 70 -25.24 2.80 -2.25
C GLU A 70 -24.02 2.29 -3.03
N ASN A 71 -24.24 1.72 -4.23
CA ASN A 71 -23.15 1.22 -5.06
C ASN A 71 -22.31 2.37 -5.66
N LYS A 72 -22.93 3.51 -6.00
CA LYS A 72 -22.20 4.72 -6.41
C LYS A 72 -21.23 5.17 -5.32
N GLU A 73 -21.73 5.29 -4.10
CA GLU A 73 -20.93 5.69 -2.95
C GLU A 73 -19.83 4.66 -2.66
N LEU A 74 -20.16 3.36 -2.69
CA LEU A 74 -19.18 2.30 -2.50
C LEU A 74 -18.06 2.36 -3.55
N ALA A 75 -18.38 2.57 -4.83
CA ALA A 75 -17.40 2.70 -5.90
C ALA A 75 -16.44 3.89 -5.65
N LEU A 76 -16.98 5.03 -5.22
CA LEU A 76 -16.16 6.21 -4.86
C LEU A 76 -15.29 5.96 -3.62
N ASN A 77 -15.81 5.28 -2.60
CA ASN A 77 -15.05 4.92 -1.41
C ASN A 77 -13.90 3.96 -1.73
N VAL A 78 -14.14 2.98 -2.61
CA VAL A 78 -13.07 2.08 -3.09
C VAL A 78 -12.06 2.86 -3.94
N ALA A 79 -12.51 3.78 -4.80
CA ALA A 79 -11.63 4.64 -5.59
C ALA A 79 -10.75 5.52 -4.69
N ALA A 80 -11.31 6.14 -3.66
CA ALA A 80 -10.56 6.93 -2.67
C ALA A 80 -9.52 6.08 -1.93
N THR A 81 -9.90 4.85 -1.53
CA THR A 81 -8.98 3.92 -0.86
C THR A 81 -7.83 3.49 -1.76
N VAL A 82 -8.09 3.19 -3.04
CA VAL A 82 -7.04 2.87 -4.02
C VAL A 82 -6.19 4.10 -4.32
N GLY A 83 -6.83 5.27 -4.43
CA GLY A 83 -6.20 6.55 -4.73
C GLY A 83 -5.33 7.09 -3.59
N SER A 84 -5.55 6.66 -2.35
CA SER A 84 -4.72 7.09 -1.21
C SER A 84 -3.27 6.60 -1.27
N THR A 85 -3.00 5.62 -2.14
CA THR A 85 -1.66 5.05 -2.34
C THR A 85 -1.37 4.97 -3.84
N LEU A 86 -0.92 6.07 -4.44
CA LEU A 86 -0.47 6.12 -5.83
C LEU A 86 0.99 6.56 -5.90
N VAL A 87 1.77 5.94 -6.78
CA VAL A 87 3.15 6.37 -7.05
C VAL A 87 3.14 7.82 -7.54
N GLY A 88 3.99 8.65 -6.93
CA GLY A 88 4.08 10.09 -7.17
C GLY A 88 3.13 10.96 -6.34
N GLU A 89 2.17 10.36 -5.63
CA GLU A 89 1.31 11.09 -4.69
C GLU A 89 1.90 11.10 -3.28
N GLY A 90 1.56 12.14 -2.50
CA GLY A 90 2.00 12.25 -1.10
C GLY A 90 1.45 11.12 -0.23
N ALA A 91 2.32 10.49 0.53
CA ALA A 91 1.90 9.48 1.49
C ALA A 91 1.12 10.13 2.65
N PRO A 92 0.02 9.52 3.10
CA PRO A 92 -0.67 9.98 4.30
C PRO A 92 0.29 9.99 5.49
N ASN A 93 0.24 11.05 6.32
CA ASN A 93 1.01 11.06 7.55
C ASN A 93 0.53 9.96 8.48
N LEU A 94 1.48 9.23 9.05
CA LEU A 94 1.22 8.10 9.93
C LEU A 94 1.74 8.42 11.32
N ILE A 95 0.92 8.09 12.31
CA ILE A 95 1.25 8.25 13.72
C ILE A 95 1.48 6.87 14.33
N GLY A 96 2.56 6.72 15.07
CA GLY A 96 2.87 5.54 15.84
C GLY A 96 3.47 5.90 17.20
N HIS A 97 3.66 4.91 18.06
CA HIS A 97 4.35 5.07 19.34
C HIS A 97 5.57 4.16 19.34
N ASP A 98 6.72 4.70 19.77
CA ASP A 98 7.89 3.87 20.01
C ASP A 98 7.65 2.90 21.19
N LEU A 99 8.59 2.02 21.44
CA LEU A 99 8.49 1.02 22.52
C LEU A 99 8.50 1.65 23.94
N ASN A 100 8.81 2.94 24.04
CA ASN A 100 8.74 3.71 25.31
C ASN A 100 7.42 4.49 25.42
N GLY A 101 6.53 4.38 24.44
CA GLY A 101 5.24 5.08 24.41
C GLY A 101 5.32 6.52 23.88
N LYS A 102 6.48 6.98 23.39
CA LYS A 102 6.61 8.30 22.80
C LYS A 102 5.95 8.30 21.41
N LYS A 103 5.08 9.29 21.18
CA LYS A 103 4.43 9.52 19.89
C LYS A 103 5.44 10.01 18.86
N HIS A 104 5.33 9.47 17.65
CA HIS A 104 6.07 9.86 16.47
C HIS A 104 5.17 9.99 15.26
N GLU A 105 5.62 10.75 14.29
CA GLU A 105 4.92 10.98 13.02
C GLU A 105 5.88 10.73 11.85
N LEU A 106 5.36 10.15 10.77
CA LEU A 106 6.17 9.81 9.59
C LEU A 106 6.85 11.05 8.98
N ASN A 107 6.15 12.19 9.04
CA ASN A 107 6.67 13.47 8.52
C ASN A 107 7.93 13.98 9.25
N GLU A 108 8.28 13.46 10.43
CA GLU A 108 9.52 13.79 11.14
C GLU A 108 10.77 13.43 10.33
N PHE A 109 10.63 12.53 9.33
CA PHE A 109 11.73 12.02 8.53
C PHE A 109 11.80 12.60 7.11
N LEU A 110 10.95 13.57 6.78
CA LEU A 110 11.04 14.28 5.51
C LEU A 110 12.45 14.89 5.32
N GLY A 111 12.91 14.88 4.08
CA GLY A 111 14.30 15.21 3.74
C GLY A 111 15.17 13.97 3.51
N LYS A 112 14.74 12.79 4.01
CA LYS A 112 15.28 11.47 3.67
C LYS A 112 14.26 10.67 2.89
N TYR A 113 14.71 9.67 2.13
CA TYR A 113 13.82 8.61 1.68
C TYR A 113 13.30 7.85 2.89
N ILE A 114 12.03 7.47 2.86
CA ILE A 114 11.40 6.73 3.96
C ILE A 114 11.00 5.35 3.45
N TYR A 115 11.54 4.31 4.08
CA TYR A 115 11.09 2.95 3.85
C TYR A 115 10.18 2.53 4.99
N LEU A 116 8.90 2.37 4.69
CA LEU A 116 7.87 1.95 5.65
C LEU A 116 7.60 0.46 5.51
N ASN A 117 7.76 -0.28 6.60
CA ASN A 117 7.43 -1.69 6.73
C ASN A 117 6.27 -1.85 7.73
N ILE A 118 5.09 -2.20 7.24
CA ILE A 118 3.93 -2.54 8.08
C ILE A 118 3.96 -4.05 8.31
N CYS A 119 4.20 -4.47 9.53
CA CYS A 119 4.52 -5.87 9.85
C CYS A 119 3.86 -6.36 11.15
N ASN A 120 4.09 -7.63 11.48
CA ASN A 120 3.69 -8.25 12.73
C ASN A 120 4.77 -9.24 13.18
N SER A 121 5.12 -9.25 14.45
CA SER A 121 6.20 -10.07 15.01
C SER A 121 6.00 -11.58 14.91
N ARG A 122 4.74 -12.01 14.80
CA ARG A 122 4.38 -13.45 14.70
C ARG A 122 4.69 -14.06 13.35
N LEU A 123 5.03 -13.24 12.34
CA LEU A 123 5.38 -13.72 11.01
C LEU A 123 6.88 -14.00 10.91
N MET A 124 7.25 -15.21 10.56
CA MET A 124 8.66 -15.60 10.36
C MET A 124 9.40 -14.72 9.33
N LYS A 125 8.67 -14.18 8.35
CA LYS A 125 9.21 -13.25 7.36
C LYS A 125 9.67 -11.94 8.00
N THR A 126 8.94 -11.44 9.00
CA THR A 126 9.26 -10.16 9.67
C THR A 126 10.66 -10.16 10.27
N GLU A 127 11.06 -11.22 10.97
CA GLU A 127 12.41 -11.29 11.57
C GLU A 127 13.52 -11.26 10.51
N LYS A 128 13.32 -11.95 9.38
CA LYS A 128 14.27 -11.93 8.26
C LYS A 128 14.37 -10.55 7.64
N ASP A 129 13.23 -9.93 7.39
CA ASP A 129 13.13 -8.61 6.76
C ASP A 129 13.79 -7.54 7.64
N LEU A 130 13.57 -7.57 8.96
CA LEU A 130 14.20 -6.65 9.89
C LEU A 130 15.73 -6.70 9.83
N LYS A 131 16.32 -7.88 9.70
CA LYS A 131 17.78 -8.04 9.59
C LYS A 131 18.32 -7.44 8.29
N ILE A 132 17.59 -7.56 7.19
CA ILE A 132 17.96 -6.97 5.90
C ILE A 132 17.79 -5.44 5.96
N LEU A 133 16.67 -4.97 6.50
CA LEU A 133 16.36 -3.55 6.64
C LEU A 133 17.35 -2.83 7.56
N ASP A 134 17.81 -3.50 8.63
CA ASP A 134 18.82 -2.95 9.52
C ASP A 134 20.17 -2.72 8.79
N ARG A 135 20.54 -3.63 7.89
CA ARG A 135 21.72 -3.44 7.02
C ARG A 135 21.51 -2.28 6.04
N PHE A 136 20.31 -2.13 5.45
CA PHE A 136 20.00 -1.01 4.57
C PHE A 136 20.07 0.30 5.34
N GLN A 137 19.48 0.37 6.53
CA GLN A 137 19.57 1.54 7.38
C GLN A 137 21.02 1.93 7.71
N GLN A 138 21.86 0.96 8.06
CA GLN A 138 23.28 1.21 8.32
C GLN A 138 24.04 1.67 7.08
N THR A 139 23.74 1.11 5.92
CA THR A 139 24.40 1.43 4.65
C THR A 139 24.01 2.82 4.13
N PHE A 140 22.74 3.22 4.28
CA PHE A 140 22.18 4.44 3.72
C PHE A 140 21.73 5.44 4.79
N ASP A 141 22.34 5.44 5.96
CA ASP A 141 21.92 6.15 7.18
C ASP A 141 21.60 7.65 6.97
N ASN A 142 22.35 8.32 6.09
CA ASN A 142 22.14 9.74 5.80
C ASN A 142 21.01 10.02 4.80
N GLN A 143 20.59 9.02 4.02
CA GLN A 143 19.69 9.18 2.87
C GLN A 143 18.38 8.42 3.05
N LEU A 144 18.37 7.40 3.90
CA LEU A 144 17.22 6.51 4.15
C LEU A 144 16.85 6.53 5.64
N GLN A 145 15.57 6.55 5.93
CA GLN A 145 15.01 6.21 7.23
C GLN A 145 14.09 5.01 7.10
N VAL A 146 14.43 3.93 7.77
CA VAL A 146 13.55 2.75 7.88
C VAL A 146 12.63 2.93 9.07
N VAL A 147 11.33 2.79 8.83
CA VAL A 147 10.28 2.82 9.85
C VAL A 147 9.53 1.49 9.82
N ASN A 148 9.64 0.73 10.90
CA ASN A 148 8.89 -0.51 11.08
C ASN A 148 7.71 -0.23 12.01
N ILE A 149 6.49 -0.42 11.52
CA ILE A 149 5.29 -0.25 12.31
C ILE A 149 4.60 -1.60 12.51
N PHE A 150 4.47 -1.98 13.75
CA PHE A 150 3.88 -3.25 14.15
C PHE A 150 2.38 -3.07 14.39
N VAL A 151 1.57 -3.88 13.69
CA VAL A 151 0.12 -3.88 13.78
C VAL A 151 -0.36 -5.14 14.48
N TYR A 152 -1.38 -5.01 15.32
CA TYR A 152 -1.95 -6.10 16.13
C TYR A 152 -0.89 -6.84 16.95
N ASP A 153 0.06 -6.10 17.52
CA ASP A 153 1.22 -6.63 18.21
C ASP A 153 1.38 -6.07 19.60
N GLU A 154 2.16 -6.74 20.42
CA GLU A 154 2.46 -6.37 21.80
C GLU A 154 3.94 -5.99 21.92
N LYS A 155 4.23 -5.06 22.82
CA LYS A 155 5.58 -4.52 23.05
C LYS A 155 6.62 -5.63 23.28
N GLU A 156 6.29 -6.59 24.14
CA GLU A 156 7.19 -7.69 24.52
C GLU A 156 7.61 -8.55 23.32
N ASN A 157 6.68 -8.81 22.40
CA ASN A 157 6.96 -9.57 21.20
C ASN A 157 7.87 -8.79 20.25
N VAL A 158 7.61 -7.50 20.09
CA VAL A 158 8.41 -6.60 19.25
C VAL A 158 9.82 -6.44 19.81
N GLU A 159 9.97 -6.20 21.11
CA GLU A 159 11.27 -6.12 21.78
C GLU A 159 12.10 -7.40 21.55
N LYS A 160 11.46 -8.56 21.60
CA LYS A 160 12.14 -9.85 21.41
C LYS A 160 12.75 -9.98 20.01
N ILE A 161 12.02 -9.63 18.96
CA ILE A 161 12.50 -9.80 17.58
C ILE A 161 13.39 -8.67 17.09
N THR A 162 13.36 -7.50 17.76
CA THR A 162 14.24 -6.36 17.45
C THR A 162 15.53 -6.38 18.26
N LYS A 163 15.65 -7.29 19.24
CA LYS A 163 16.86 -7.45 20.05
C LYS A 163 18.08 -7.78 19.19
N GLY A 164 19.13 -6.99 19.35
CA GLY A 164 20.39 -7.17 18.61
C GLY A 164 20.47 -6.46 17.26
N LEU A 165 19.43 -5.71 16.87
CA LEU A 165 19.51 -4.76 15.76
C LEU A 165 20.27 -3.49 16.17
N SER A 166 20.73 -2.71 15.18
CA SER A 166 21.59 -1.53 15.40
C SER A 166 20.96 -0.39 16.20
N GLY A 167 19.62 -0.40 16.33
CA GLY A 167 18.86 0.67 16.98
C GLY A 167 18.69 1.94 16.11
N LYS A 168 19.14 1.94 14.87
CA LYS A 168 19.02 3.10 13.95
C LYS A 168 17.67 3.19 13.25
N MET A 169 17.00 2.05 13.07
CA MET A 169 15.64 2.01 12.52
C MET A 169 14.62 2.50 13.53
N GLN A 170 13.55 3.09 13.05
CA GLN A 170 12.37 3.34 13.87
C GLN A 170 11.57 2.05 14.06
N VAL A 171 11.11 1.82 15.27
CA VAL A 171 10.28 0.66 15.66
C VAL A 171 9.09 1.19 16.45
N TRP A 172 7.92 1.11 15.83
CA TRP A 172 6.68 1.67 16.39
C TRP A 172 5.60 0.61 16.54
N LEU A 173 4.72 0.81 17.51
CA LEU A 173 3.44 0.13 17.63
C LEU A 173 2.34 1.02 17.04
N ALA A 174 1.44 0.45 16.24
CA ALA A 174 0.27 1.15 15.74
C ALA A 174 -0.86 1.06 16.77
N PRO A 175 -1.31 2.19 17.36
CA PRO A 175 -2.43 2.17 18.31
C PRO A 175 -3.75 1.80 17.62
N GLU A 176 -3.91 2.16 16.35
CA GLU A 176 -5.10 1.93 15.54
C GLU A 176 -4.75 1.15 14.27
N SER A 177 -4.44 -0.13 14.43
CA SER A 177 -3.95 -1.00 13.35
C SER A 177 -4.91 -1.07 12.15
N ASP A 178 -6.22 -1.09 12.37
CA ASP A 178 -7.22 -1.14 11.31
C ASP A 178 -7.27 0.16 10.49
N VAL A 179 -7.17 1.31 11.16
CA VAL A 179 -7.13 2.63 10.51
C VAL A 179 -5.88 2.73 9.65
N LEU A 180 -4.71 2.36 10.19
CA LEU A 180 -3.45 2.37 9.46
C LEU A 180 -3.50 1.48 8.21
N ARG A 181 -3.99 0.26 8.34
CA ARG A 181 -4.15 -0.67 7.20
C ARG A 181 -5.06 -0.08 6.13
N LYS A 182 -6.11 0.61 6.52
CA LYS A 182 -7.06 1.26 5.60
C LYS A 182 -6.42 2.43 4.86
N ILE A 183 -5.73 3.32 5.58
CA ILE A 183 -5.08 4.50 5.02
C ILE A 183 -4.01 4.11 4.00
N TYR A 184 -3.19 3.10 4.30
CA TYR A 184 -2.13 2.60 3.42
C TYR A 184 -2.61 1.48 2.48
N ASN A 185 -3.92 1.15 2.48
CA ASN A 185 -4.47 0.03 1.70
C ASN A 185 -3.66 -1.27 1.89
N ALA A 186 -3.16 -1.50 3.12
CA ALA A 186 -2.34 -2.66 3.48
C ALA A 186 -3.23 -3.89 3.70
N ARG A 187 -3.62 -4.56 2.61
CA ARG A 187 -4.52 -5.72 2.63
C ARG A 187 -3.86 -6.98 3.19
N ALA A 188 -2.56 -7.08 3.03
CA ALA A 188 -1.73 -8.17 3.56
C ALA A 188 -0.62 -7.61 4.45
N ILE A 189 -0.13 -8.42 5.36
CA ILE A 189 1.02 -8.12 6.22
C ILE A 189 2.04 -9.24 6.01
N PRO A 190 3.31 -8.90 5.75
CA PRO A 190 3.86 -7.55 5.70
C PRO A 190 3.48 -6.77 4.42
N SER A 191 3.49 -5.44 4.51
CA SER A 191 3.36 -4.52 3.38
C SER A 191 4.49 -3.49 3.42
N TYR A 192 5.05 -3.16 2.25
CA TYR A 192 6.24 -2.32 2.15
C TYR A 192 5.98 -1.14 1.23
N TYR A 193 6.52 0.02 1.61
CA TYR A 193 6.39 1.26 0.84
C TYR A 193 7.73 1.99 0.85
N LEU A 194 8.10 2.55 -0.30
CA LEU A 194 9.22 3.48 -0.40
C LEU A 194 8.68 4.84 -0.77
N MET A 195 9.06 5.85 -0.03
CA MET A 195 8.75 7.26 -0.26
C MET A 195 10.05 8.03 -0.51
N ASP A 196 9.96 9.07 -1.33
CA ASP A 196 11.08 9.99 -1.55
C ASP A 196 11.24 10.98 -0.38
N ASN A 197 12.18 11.89 -0.50
CA ASN A 197 12.49 12.90 0.50
C ASN A 197 11.41 13.98 0.67
N GLU A 198 10.44 14.05 -0.25
CA GLU A 198 9.23 14.89 -0.14
C GLU A 198 8.05 14.13 0.48
N GLY A 199 8.20 12.84 0.76
CA GLY A 199 7.15 11.98 1.28
C GLY A 199 6.19 11.44 0.21
N LYS A 200 6.58 11.47 -1.08
CA LYS A 200 5.78 10.90 -2.16
C LYS A 200 6.11 9.44 -2.39
N PHE A 201 5.12 8.62 -2.69
CA PHE A 201 5.34 7.20 -2.97
C PHE A 201 6.20 6.99 -4.21
N VAL A 202 7.29 6.23 -4.06
CA VAL A 202 8.16 5.73 -5.14
C VAL A 202 7.83 4.28 -5.49
N LEU A 203 7.65 3.45 -4.47
CA LEU A 203 7.22 2.06 -4.60
C LEU A 203 6.11 1.73 -3.61
N LEU A 204 5.17 0.91 -4.07
CA LEU A 204 4.06 0.42 -3.28
C LEU A 204 4.14 -1.10 -3.16
N ARG A 205 3.94 -1.61 -1.94
CA ARG A 205 3.73 -3.03 -1.60
C ARG A 205 4.74 -4.07 -2.14
N LYS A 206 5.37 -3.84 -3.30
CA LYS A 206 6.41 -4.69 -3.91
C LYS A 206 7.83 -4.32 -3.51
N ALA A 207 7.99 -3.31 -2.65
CA ALA A 207 9.30 -2.90 -2.14
C ALA A 207 9.84 -3.91 -1.11
N GLU A 208 9.76 -5.22 -1.38
CA GLU A 208 10.28 -6.24 -0.46
C GLU A 208 11.77 -6.03 -0.18
N PRO A 209 12.22 -6.22 1.07
CA PRO A 209 13.64 -6.09 1.42
C PRO A 209 14.44 -7.27 0.84
N ASN A 210 14.97 -7.07 -0.34
CA ASN A 210 15.76 -8.03 -1.11
C ASN A 210 16.87 -7.35 -1.91
N ASP A 211 17.59 -8.10 -2.72
CA ASP A 211 18.67 -7.55 -3.56
C ASP A 211 18.16 -6.57 -4.63
N GLU A 212 16.94 -6.77 -5.17
CA GLU A 212 16.36 -5.85 -6.15
C GLU A 212 16.12 -4.47 -5.55
N LEU A 213 15.57 -4.42 -4.33
CA LEU A 213 15.41 -3.17 -3.59
C LEU A 213 16.78 -2.53 -3.29
N ARG A 214 17.77 -3.33 -2.91
CA ARG A 214 19.13 -2.85 -2.67
C ARG A 214 19.72 -2.16 -3.90
N TYR A 215 19.62 -2.79 -5.07
CA TYR A 215 20.08 -2.20 -6.33
C TYR A 215 19.33 -0.93 -6.69
N LEU A 216 18.03 -0.89 -6.46
CA LEU A 216 17.25 0.31 -6.68
C LEU A 216 17.71 1.45 -5.77
N LEU A 217 17.90 1.21 -4.47
CA LEU A 217 18.37 2.23 -3.53
C LEU A 217 19.78 2.73 -3.89
N LEU A 218 20.69 1.84 -4.31
CA LEU A 218 21.99 2.24 -4.81
C LEU A 218 21.86 3.18 -6.03
N ASN A 219 21.04 2.83 -7.00
CA ASN A 219 20.82 3.67 -8.18
C ASN A 219 20.21 5.03 -7.84
N ILE A 220 19.24 5.07 -6.91
CA ILE A 220 18.64 6.33 -6.45
C ILE A 220 19.67 7.22 -5.77
N PHE A 221 20.49 6.65 -4.89
CA PHE A 221 21.40 7.42 -4.04
C PHE A 221 22.72 7.76 -4.71
N ASP A 222 23.19 6.99 -5.69
CA ASP A 222 24.39 7.29 -6.47
C ASP A 222 24.12 8.34 -7.57
N ASN A 223 22.90 8.37 -8.15
CA ASN A 223 22.52 9.37 -9.14
C ASN A 223 22.17 10.74 -8.54
N ASN A 224 22.05 10.86 -7.23
CA ASN A 224 21.78 12.11 -6.52
C ASN A 224 23.03 12.72 -5.88
N LYS A 225 24.23 12.28 -6.28
CA LYS A 225 25.52 12.91 -5.97
C LYS A 225 25.97 13.81 -7.11
#